data_f1be76a6403bfd3819682371558cb445
#
_entry.id   f1be76a6403bfd3819682371558cb445
#
_cell.length_a   1.000
_cell.length_b   1.000
_cell.length_c   1.000
_cell.angle_alpha   90.00
_cell.angle_beta   90.00
_cell.angle_gamma   90.00
#
_symmetry.space_group_name_H-M   'P 1'
#
loop_
_entity.id
_entity.type
_entity.pdbx_description
1 polymer ?
#
loop_
_entity_poly.entity_id
_entity_poly.type
_entity_poly.pdbx_seq_one_letter_code
_entity_poly.pdbx_strand_id
1 'polypeptide(L)'
;WHTALLGPWFVSSALVCGVALVLVVVIALRKAGYLELAQEHVVKMLKLLGVFVMVDLYFFGCDLLTEGFPAGSGAEVVAMLTTGPLAPFFWIEVVGCAATAVIAFVPKLRTNPLIVIAAVLAIVGIFCKRVQLLVGGFQIPNLDMPAVVSGPALTDAGAALQSAGGSMVYFPSMLEFGVVLGVFGLGALMLLLGLKFLPLKPTERSH
;
A
#
# COMPACT_ATOMS: atom_id res chain seq x y z
N TRP A 1 5.65 2.46 14.89
CA TRP A 1 6.94 3.14 14.71
C TRP A 1 8.07 2.51 15.56
N HIS A 2 7.77 1.52 16.42
CA HIS A 2 8.73 0.89 17.31
C HIS A 2 9.21 -0.49 16.87
N THR A 3 8.73 -1.03 15.76
CA THR A 3 9.12 -2.36 15.29
C THR A 3 10.29 -2.29 14.32
N ALA A 4 11.32 -3.12 14.55
CA ALA A 4 12.45 -3.27 13.64
C ALA A 4 12.02 -3.80 12.25
N LEU A 5 10.82 -4.39 12.16
CA LEU A 5 10.23 -4.92 10.93
C LEU A 5 9.74 -3.84 9.96
N LEU A 6 9.56 -2.59 10.43
CA LEU A 6 8.99 -1.51 9.62
C LEU A 6 9.80 -1.26 8.33
N GLY A 7 11.14 -1.24 8.41
CA GLY A 7 12.02 -1.01 7.26
C GLY A 7 11.86 -2.07 6.17
N PRO A 8 12.11 -3.36 6.44
CA PRO A 8 11.92 -4.43 5.47
C PRO A 8 10.49 -4.52 4.92
N TRP A 9 9.50 -4.27 5.76
CA TRP A 9 8.09 -4.27 5.36
C TRP A 9 7.76 -3.14 4.39
N PHE A 10 8.28 -1.92 4.60
CA PHE A 10 8.12 -0.81 3.65
C PHE A 10 8.77 -1.10 2.30
N VAL A 11 9.95 -1.71 2.29
CA VAL A 11 10.63 -2.14 1.05
C VAL A 11 9.79 -3.18 0.32
N SER A 12 9.28 -4.19 1.02
CA SER A 12 8.40 -5.22 0.44
C SER A 12 7.16 -4.59 -0.20
N SER A 13 6.46 -3.71 0.51
CA SER A 13 5.27 -3.03 -0.02
C SER A 13 5.57 -2.12 -1.21
N ALA A 14 6.76 -1.49 -1.25
CA ALA A 14 7.19 -0.70 -2.40
C ALA A 14 7.43 -1.57 -3.63
N LEU A 15 8.02 -2.77 -3.45
CA LEU A 15 8.21 -3.74 -4.54
C LEU A 15 6.87 -4.25 -5.07
N VAL A 16 5.90 -4.53 -4.20
CA VAL A 16 4.52 -4.90 -4.60
C VAL A 16 3.91 -3.81 -5.48
N CYS A 17 3.90 -2.56 -5.03
CA CYS A 17 3.37 -1.44 -5.80
C CYS A 17 4.11 -1.23 -7.12
N GLY A 18 5.45 -1.29 -7.09
CA GLY A 18 6.28 -1.07 -8.28
C GLY A 18 5.99 -2.11 -9.37
N VAL A 19 6.02 -3.40 -9.01
CA VAL A 19 5.74 -4.48 -9.97
C VAL A 19 4.28 -4.43 -10.44
N ALA A 20 3.32 -4.16 -9.56
CA ALA A 20 1.90 -4.05 -9.92
C ALA A 20 1.68 -2.90 -10.91
N LEU A 21 2.28 -1.73 -10.68
CA LEU A 21 2.15 -0.56 -11.55
C LEU A 21 2.79 -0.82 -12.93
N VAL A 22 4.00 -1.40 -12.96
CA VAL A 22 4.64 -1.80 -14.22
C VAL A 22 3.79 -2.81 -14.98
N LEU A 23 3.17 -3.77 -14.28
CA LEU A 23 2.31 -4.78 -14.91
C LEU A 23 1.07 -4.15 -15.57
N VAL A 24 0.42 -3.18 -14.89
CA VAL A 24 -0.71 -2.41 -15.46
C VAL A 24 -0.28 -1.64 -16.70
N VAL A 25 0.86 -0.94 -16.63
CA VAL A 25 1.39 -0.15 -17.75
C VAL A 25 1.74 -1.06 -18.94
N VAL A 26 2.42 -2.17 -18.70
CA VAL A 26 2.78 -3.14 -19.76
C VAL A 26 1.53 -3.68 -20.46
N ILE A 27 0.49 -4.05 -19.71
CA ILE A 27 -0.77 -4.54 -20.32
C ILE A 27 -1.48 -3.43 -21.08
N ALA A 28 -1.48 -2.20 -20.56
CA ALA A 28 -2.06 -1.05 -21.25
C ALA A 28 -1.34 -0.75 -22.57
N LEU A 29 0.00 -0.72 -22.57
CA LEU A 29 0.81 -0.49 -23.77
C LEU A 29 0.66 -1.62 -24.81
N ARG A 30 0.57 -2.86 -24.33
CA ARG A 30 0.29 -4.02 -25.19
C ARG A 30 -1.09 -3.90 -25.84
N LYS A 31 -2.12 -3.51 -25.09
CA LYS A 31 -3.48 -3.30 -25.62
C LYS A 31 -3.54 -2.14 -26.60
N ALA A 32 -2.73 -1.10 -26.39
CA ALA A 32 -2.62 0.06 -27.26
C ALA A 32 -1.73 -0.18 -28.51
N GLY A 33 -1.09 -1.36 -28.64
CA GLY A 33 -0.26 -1.71 -29.80
C GLY A 33 1.14 -1.09 -29.82
N TYR A 34 1.57 -0.48 -28.71
CA TYR A 34 2.93 0.10 -28.59
C TYR A 34 3.98 -0.92 -28.17
N LEU A 35 3.59 -2.04 -27.59
CA LEU A 35 4.50 -3.05 -27.07
C LEU A 35 4.06 -4.45 -27.50
N GLU A 36 4.93 -5.16 -28.19
CA GLU A 36 4.76 -6.58 -28.50
C GLU A 36 5.48 -7.43 -27.46
N LEU A 37 4.79 -7.83 -26.42
CA LEU A 37 5.33 -8.68 -25.37
C LEU A 37 4.58 -10.02 -25.34
N ALA A 38 5.32 -11.13 -25.30
CA ALA A 38 4.72 -12.46 -25.18
C ALA A 38 3.98 -12.60 -23.83
N GLN A 39 2.84 -13.31 -23.85
CA GLN A 39 2.03 -13.55 -22.65
C GLN A 39 2.83 -14.20 -21.51
N GLU A 40 3.84 -14.98 -21.86
CA GLU A 40 4.71 -15.64 -20.88
C GLU A 40 5.43 -14.65 -19.94
N HIS A 41 5.90 -13.50 -20.48
CA HIS A 41 6.55 -12.47 -19.67
C HIS A 41 5.57 -11.78 -18.70
N VAL A 42 4.34 -11.52 -19.16
CA VAL A 42 3.29 -10.96 -18.30
C VAL A 42 2.97 -11.91 -17.15
N VAL A 43 2.89 -13.22 -17.43
CA VAL A 43 2.67 -14.24 -16.39
C VAL A 43 3.87 -14.35 -15.43
N LYS A 44 5.11 -14.22 -15.92
CA LYS A 44 6.31 -14.20 -15.05
C LYS A 44 6.27 -13.00 -14.10
N MET A 45 5.91 -11.81 -14.61
CA MET A 45 5.75 -10.61 -13.78
C MET A 45 4.62 -10.77 -12.75
N LEU A 46 3.50 -11.38 -13.13
CA LEU A 46 2.41 -11.68 -12.20
C LEU A 46 2.85 -12.63 -11.09
N LYS A 47 3.62 -13.67 -11.40
CA LYS A 47 4.18 -14.58 -10.39
C LYS A 47 5.13 -13.86 -9.45
N LEU A 48 5.97 -12.98 -9.98
CA LEU A 48 6.88 -12.16 -9.16
C LEU A 48 6.08 -11.26 -8.22
N LEU A 49 5.01 -10.62 -8.71
CA LEU A 49 4.07 -9.86 -7.89
C LEU A 49 3.48 -10.72 -6.78
N GLY A 50 3.04 -11.94 -7.10
CA GLY A 50 2.50 -12.90 -6.12
C GLY A 50 3.51 -13.23 -5.01
N VAL A 51 4.78 -13.44 -5.36
CA VAL A 51 5.84 -13.70 -4.37
C VAL A 51 6.02 -12.49 -3.44
N PHE A 52 6.10 -11.27 -3.99
CA PHE A 52 6.26 -10.07 -3.16
C PHE A 52 5.05 -9.82 -2.26
N VAL A 53 3.84 -10.08 -2.75
CA VAL A 53 2.61 -10.00 -1.95
C VAL A 53 2.63 -11.01 -0.81
N MET A 54 3.11 -12.24 -1.04
CA MET A 54 3.25 -13.24 0.04
C MET A 54 4.26 -12.83 1.10
N VAL A 55 5.38 -12.23 0.69
CA VAL A 55 6.38 -11.67 1.62
C VAL A 55 5.80 -10.50 2.42
N ASP A 56 5.04 -9.63 1.77
CA ASP A 56 4.37 -8.51 2.42
C ASP A 56 3.33 -8.97 3.45
N LEU A 57 2.49 -9.94 3.09
CA LEU A 57 1.52 -10.56 4.01
C LEU A 57 2.20 -11.29 5.18
N TYR A 58 3.36 -11.89 4.95
CA TYR A 58 4.16 -12.50 6.01
C TYR A 58 4.62 -11.45 7.04
N PHE A 59 5.21 -10.34 6.59
CA PHE A 59 5.60 -9.25 7.49
C PHE A 59 4.41 -8.65 8.22
N PHE A 60 3.28 -8.50 7.53
CA PHE A 60 2.03 -8.04 8.12
C PHE A 60 1.54 -8.98 9.24
N GLY A 61 1.56 -10.30 9.01
CA GLY A 61 1.22 -11.29 10.01
C GLY A 61 2.17 -11.27 11.22
N CYS A 62 3.48 -11.10 10.99
CA CYS A 62 4.46 -10.96 12.06
C CYS A 62 4.20 -9.71 12.90
N ASP A 63 3.87 -8.58 12.26
CA ASP A 63 3.56 -7.33 12.95
C ASP A 63 2.32 -7.45 13.83
N LEU A 64 1.23 -8.02 13.29
CA LEU A 64 0.01 -8.29 14.05
C LEU A 64 0.25 -9.21 15.26
N LEU A 65 1.09 -10.24 15.10
CA LEU A 65 1.42 -11.14 16.21
C LEU A 65 2.28 -10.44 17.27
N THR A 66 3.24 -9.63 16.86
CA THR A 66 4.12 -8.91 17.80
C THR A 66 3.37 -7.84 18.58
N GLU A 67 2.47 -7.10 17.93
CA GLU A 67 1.66 -6.07 18.58
C GLU A 67 0.51 -6.68 19.41
N GLY A 68 -0.10 -7.77 18.95
CA GLY A 68 -1.24 -8.39 19.60
C GLY A 68 -0.90 -9.31 20.79
N PHE A 69 0.33 -9.86 20.85
CA PHE A 69 0.71 -10.84 21.86
C PHE A 69 0.92 -10.25 23.28
N PRO A 70 1.57 -9.08 23.47
CA PRO A 70 1.62 -8.46 24.79
C PRO A 70 0.24 -7.89 25.11
N ALA A 71 -0.37 -8.34 26.22
CA ALA A 71 -1.60 -7.74 26.76
C ALA A 71 -1.30 -6.30 27.25
N GLY A 72 -1.22 -5.36 26.31
CA GLY A 72 -0.86 -3.96 26.54
C GLY A 72 -1.47 -3.05 25.50
N SER A 73 -0.90 -1.85 25.32
CA SER A 73 -1.35 -0.86 24.32
C SER A 73 -1.40 -1.37 22.89
N GLY A 74 -0.57 -2.36 22.53
CA GLY A 74 -0.56 -2.99 21.22
C GLY A 74 -1.83 -3.77 20.91
N ALA A 75 -2.43 -4.45 21.91
CA ALA A 75 -3.70 -5.17 21.74
C ALA A 75 -4.86 -4.23 21.40
N GLU A 76 -4.87 -3.01 21.95
CA GLU A 76 -5.84 -1.97 21.61
C GLU A 76 -5.68 -1.50 20.16
N VAL A 77 -4.43 -1.37 19.67
CA VAL A 77 -4.14 -1.02 18.28
C VAL A 77 -4.68 -2.09 17.34
N VAL A 78 -4.41 -3.37 17.62
CA VAL A 78 -4.91 -4.49 16.81
C VAL A 78 -6.44 -4.53 16.83
N ALA A 79 -7.08 -4.31 17.97
CA ALA A 79 -8.53 -4.23 18.07
C ALA A 79 -9.11 -3.05 17.25
N MET A 80 -8.45 -1.89 17.28
CA MET A 80 -8.84 -0.73 16.49
C MET A 80 -8.69 -0.97 14.98
N LEU A 81 -7.67 -1.72 14.56
CA LEU A 81 -7.45 -2.09 13.16
C LEU A 81 -8.46 -3.13 12.69
N THR A 82 -8.79 -4.14 13.51
CA THR A 82 -9.62 -5.28 13.08
C THR A 82 -11.12 -5.04 13.21
N THR A 83 -11.55 -4.30 14.24
CA THR A 83 -12.96 -4.06 14.58
C THR A 83 -13.33 -2.59 14.73
N GLY A 84 -12.35 -1.67 14.73
CA GLY A 84 -12.52 -0.24 14.90
C GLY A 84 -12.77 0.52 13.57
N PRO A 85 -12.62 1.85 13.59
CA PRO A 85 -12.90 2.71 12.44
C PRO A 85 -11.97 2.44 11.23
N LEU A 86 -10.82 1.83 11.44
CA LEU A 86 -9.86 1.46 10.39
C LEU A 86 -10.09 0.05 9.82
N ALA A 87 -11.03 -0.72 10.36
CA ALA A 87 -11.35 -2.07 9.93
C ALA A 87 -11.64 -2.23 8.42
N PRO A 88 -12.37 -1.31 7.74
CA PRO A 88 -12.59 -1.44 6.30
C PRO A 88 -11.29 -1.44 5.51
N PHE A 89 -10.33 -0.58 5.85
CA PHE A 89 -9.03 -0.52 5.18
C PHE A 89 -8.20 -1.79 5.42
N PHE A 90 -8.25 -2.32 6.64
CA PHE A 90 -7.59 -3.57 7.03
C PHE A 90 -8.10 -4.75 6.19
N TRP A 91 -9.41 -4.92 6.11
CA TRP A 91 -9.99 -6.04 5.37
C TRP A 91 -9.81 -5.91 3.86
N ILE A 92 -9.84 -4.68 3.30
CA ILE A 92 -9.53 -4.42 1.88
C ILE A 92 -8.08 -4.82 1.58
N GLU A 93 -7.13 -4.48 2.44
CA GLU A 93 -5.72 -4.87 2.30
C GLU A 93 -5.57 -6.39 2.30
N VAL A 94 -6.04 -7.06 3.35
CA VAL A 94 -5.88 -8.51 3.53
C VAL A 94 -6.52 -9.28 2.38
N VAL A 95 -7.79 -8.97 2.07
CA VAL A 95 -8.54 -9.66 1.01
C VAL A 95 -7.95 -9.33 -0.37
N GLY A 96 -7.60 -8.08 -0.62
CA GLY A 96 -7.00 -7.65 -1.90
C GLY A 96 -5.65 -8.31 -2.16
N CYS A 97 -4.77 -8.34 -1.17
CA CYS A 97 -3.48 -9.01 -1.27
C CYS A 97 -3.64 -10.54 -1.39
N ALA A 98 -4.51 -11.15 -0.60
CA ALA A 98 -4.78 -12.60 -0.70
C ALA A 98 -5.35 -12.97 -2.08
N ALA A 99 -6.32 -12.20 -2.59
CA ALA A 99 -6.87 -12.42 -3.93
C ALA A 99 -5.80 -12.28 -5.02
N THR A 100 -4.90 -11.29 -4.90
CA THR A 100 -3.77 -11.13 -5.83
C THR A 100 -2.85 -12.35 -5.81
N ALA A 101 -2.51 -12.87 -4.63
CA ALA A 101 -1.70 -14.07 -4.49
C ALA A 101 -2.38 -15.30 -5.13
N VAL A 102 -3.69 -15.49 -4.89
CA VAL A 102 -4.46 -16.58 -5.49
C VAL A 102 -4.44 -16.49 -7.03
N ILE A 103 -4.70 -15.31 -7.60
CA ILE A 103 -4.67 -15.12 -9.06
C ILE A 103 -3.27 -15.38 -9.63
N ALA A 104 -2.22 -14.98 -8.90
CA ALA A 104 -0.84 -15.18 -9.35
C ALA A 104 -0.42 -16.66 -9.38
N PHE A 105 -0.85 -17.47 -8.41
CA PHE A 105 -0.42 -18.86 -8.28
C PHE A 105 -1.34 -19.86 -8.97
N VAL A 106 -2.66 -19.56 -9.11
CA VAL A 106 -3.62 -20.45 -9.77
C VAL A 106 -3.59 -20.27 -11.29
N PRO A 107 -3.13 -21.28 -12.09
CA PRO A 107 -2.97 -21.13 -13.53
C PRO A 107 -4.27 -20.81 -14.29
N LYS A 108 -5.41 -21.32 -13.79
CA LYS A 108 -6.72 -21.10 -14.40
C LYS A 108 -7.21 -19.65 -14.35
N LEU A 109 -6.69 -18.85 -13.41
CA LEU A 109 -7.08 -17.46 -13.21
C LEU A 109 -6.18 -16.45 -13.95
N ARG A 110 -5.15 -16.90 -14.68
CA ARG A 110 -4.18 -16.02 -15.36
C ARG A 110 -4.70 -15.50 -16.70
N THR A 111 -5.90 -14.94 -16.72
CA THR A 111 -6.46 -14.25 -17.88
C THR A 111 -6.10 -12.76 -17.83
N ASN A 112 -5.95 -12.11 -18.99
CA ASN A 112 -5.55 -10.70 -19.06
C ASN A 112 -6.39 -9.77 -18.17
N PRO A 113 -7.74 -9.85 -18.12
CA PRO A 113 -8.52 -8.99 -17.24
C PRO A 113 -8.27 -9.29 -15.76
N LEU A 114 -8.11 -10.56 -15.36
CA LEU A 114 -7.84 -10.93 -13.98
C LEU A 114 -6.44 -10.50 -13.53
N ILE A 115 -5.46 -10.49 -14.45
CA ILE A 115 -4.12 -9.98 -14.16
C ILE A 115 -4.16 -8.48 -13.84
N VAL A 116 -4.92 -7.70 -14.59
CA VAL A 116 -5.12 -6.27 -14.33
C VAL A 116 -5.83 -6.07 -12.99
N ILE A 117 -6.89 -6.84 -12.73
CA ILE A 117 -7.62 -6.78 -11.45
C ILE A 117 -6.69 -7.11 -10.29
N ALA A 118 -5.86 -8.15 -10.39
CA ALA A 118 -4.88 -8.51 -9.37
C ALA A 118 -3.88 -7.37 -9.09
N ALA A 119 -3.35 -6.75 -10.14
CA ALA A 119 -2.43 -5.62 -10.00
C ALA A 119 -3.10 -4.41 -9.35
N VAL A 120 -4.34 -4.08 -9.72
CA VAL A 120 -5.11 -2.98 -9.12
C VAL A 120 -5.44 -3.29 -7.66
N LEU A 121 -5.84 -4.53 -7.34
CA LEU A 121 -6.11 -4.95 -5.95
C LEU A 121 -4.85 -4.85 -5.08
N ALA A 122 -3.69 -5.22 -5.62
CA ALA A 122 -2.43 -5.07 -4.90
C ALA A 122 -2.12 -3.59 -4.60
N ILE A 123 -2.27 -2.69 -5.60
CA ILE A 123 -2.06 -1.25 -5.42
C ILE A 123 -3.02 -0.69 -4.38
N VAL A 124 -4.31 -1.01 -4.47
CA VAL A 124 -5.33 -0.55 -3.52
C VAL A 124 -5.08 -1.10 -2.12
N GLY A 125 -4.71 -2.38 -1.99
CA GLY A 125 -4.37 -3.01 -0.71
C GLY A 125 -3.20 -2.29 -0.03
N ILE A 126 -2.11 -2.05 -0.76
CA ILE A 126 -0.95 -1.32 -0.21
C ILE A 126 -1.29 0.15 0.09
N PHE A 127 -2.17 0.79 -0.69
CA PHE A 127 -2.66 2.13 -0.38
C PHE A 127 -3.42 2.14 0.95
N CYS A 128 -4.36 1.19 1.16
CA CYS A 128 -5.09 1.05 2.42
C CYS A 128 -4.16 0.86 3.62
N LYS A 129 -3.11 0.05 3.47
CA LYS A 129 -2.05 -0.12 4.45
C LYS A 129 -1.35 1.20 4.81
N ARG A 130 -1.01 2.01 3.80
CA ARG A 130 -0.39 3.33 4.04
C ARG A 130 -1.32 4.26 4.82
N VAL A 131 -2.61 4.27 4.49
CA VAL A 131 -3.62 5.03 5.22
C VAL A 131 -3.72 4.57 6.67
N GLN A 132 -3.75 3.25 6.92
CA GLN A 132 -3.80 2.70 8.28
C GLN A 132 -2.57 3.12 9.11
N LEU A 133 -1.37 3.02 8.54
CA LEU A 133 -0.13 3.42 9.21
C LEU A 133 -0.10 4.91 9.56
N LEU A 134 -0.54 5.77 8.64
CA LEU A 134 -0.57 7.22 8.86
C LEU A 134 -1.66 7.60 9.86
N VAL A 135 -2.89 7.22 9.61
CA VAL A 135 -4.04 7.59 10.46
C VAL A 135 -3.94 6.91 11.82
N GLY A 136 -3.57 5.63 11.88
CA GLY A 136 -3.38 4.90 13.13
C GLY A 136 -2.26 5.50 14.00
N GLY A 137 -1.15 5.92 13.36
CA GLY A 137 -0.04 6.56 14.06
C GLY A 137 -0.39 7.93 14.68
N PHE A 138 -1.34 8.66 14.07
CA PHE A 138 -1.80 9.94 14.60
C PHE A 138 -2.90 9.81 15.66
N GLN A 139 -3.61 8.70 15.72
CA GLN A 139 -4.70 8.48 16.69
C GLN A 139 -4.21 8.08 18.08
N ILE A 140 -2.99 7.61 18.21
CA ILE A 140 -2.42 7.21 19.50
C ILE A 140 -1.38 8.24 19.90
N PRO A 141 -1.70 9.14 20.88
CA PRO A 141 -0.72 10.07 21.38
C PRO A 141 0.39 9.31 22.12
N ASN A 142 1.62 9.37 21.62
CA ASN A 142 2.82 8.75 22.21
C ASN A 142 3.35 9.49 23.46
N LEU A 143 2.56 10.32 24.10
CA LEU A 143 2.91 11.07 25.28
C LEU A 143 2.22 10.45 26.50
N ASP A 144 2.83 9.44 27.10
CA ASP A 144 2.59 9.09 28.50
C ASP A 144 3.12 10.25 29.37
N MET A 145 2.30 11.25 29.59
CA MET A 145 2.60 12.29 30.57
C MET A 145 2.45 11.69 31.96
N PRO A 146 3.53 11.58 32.75
CA PRO A 146 3.41 11.10 34.13
C PRO A 146 2.46 12.03 34.89
N ALA A 147 1.58 11.44 35.71
CA ALA A 147 0.54 12.12 36.47
C ALA A 147 1.07 13.27 37.37
N VAL A 148 2.39 13.37 37.57
CA VAL A 148 3.09 14.42 38.33
C VAL A 148 3.09 15.77 37.59
N VAL A 149 2.89 15.81 36.31
CA VAL A 149 2.85 17.05 35.48
C VAL A 149 1.42 17.56 35.26
N SER A 150 0.42 16.86 35.78
CA SER A 150 -0.98 17.23 35.68
C SER A 150 -1.39 18.30 36.69
N GLY A 151 -0.92 19.54 36.46
CA GLY A 151 -1.57 20.72 37.05
C GLY A 151 -2.87 21.06 36.37
N PRO A 152 -3.81 21.77 36.99
CA PRO A 152 -5.13 22.07 36.43
C PRO A 152 -5.07 22.73 35.05
N ALA A 153 -4.09 23.55 34.75
CA ALA A 153 -3.90 24.17 33.43
C ALA A 153 -3.41 23.20 32.34
N LEU A 154 -2.72 22.10 32.74
CA LEU A 154 -2.24 21.06 31.82
C LEU A 154 -3.28 19.96 31.61
N THR A 155 -4.18 19.71 32.60
CA THR A 155 -5.33 18.83 32.42
C THR A 155 -6.31 19.38 31.42
N ASP A 156 -6.52 20.70 31.41
CA ASP A 156 -7.40 21.35 30.41
C ASP A 156 -6.76 21.34 29.02
N ALA A 157 -5.46 21.57 28.90
CA ALA A 157 -4.73 21.46 27.65
C ALA A 157 -4.61 19.98 27.18
N GLY A 158 -4.40 19.05 28.10
CA GLY A 158 -4.38 17.62 27.81
C GLY A 158 -5.76 17.08 27.40
N ALA A 159 -6.83 17.51 28.07
CA ALA A 159 -8.20 17.19 27.70
C ALA A 159 -8.58 17.83 26.35
N ALA A 160 -8.12 19.06 26.09
CA ALA A 160 -8.33 19.72 24.79
C ALA A 160 -7.54 19.02 23.66
N LEU A 161 -6.30 18.57 23.93
CA LEU A 161 -5.51 17.79 22.98
C LEU A 161 -6.11 16.39 22.75
N GLN A 162 -6.63 15.75 23.80
CA GLN A 162 -7.29 14.46 23.73
C GLN A 162 -8.68 14.55 23.05
N SER A 163 -9.43 15.62 23.31
CA SER A 163 -10.69 15.89 22.62
C SER A 163 -10.46 16.36 21.17
N ALA A 164 -9.37 17.05 20.88
CA ALA A 164 -8.95 17.39 19.52
C ALA A 164 -8.40 16.16 18.77
N GLY A 165 -7.71 15.24 19.45
CA GLY A 165 -7.23 13.98 18.87
C GLY A 165 -8.35 12.93 18.66
N GLY A 166 -9.42 13.01 19.43
CA GLY A 166 -10.53 12.06 19.38
C GLY A 166 -11.50 12.25 18.19
N SER A 167 -11.37 13.31 17.41
CA SER A 167 -12.25 13.58 16.27
C SER A 167 -11.58 14.27 15.09
N MET A 168 -10.27 14.20 14.98
CA MET A 168 -9.61 14.69 13.76
C MET A 168 -9.91 13.76 12.60
N VAL A 169 -11.05 13.93 11.99
CA VAL A 169 -11.26 13.51 10.60
C VAL A 169 -10.35 14.40 9.75
N TYR A 170 -9.12 13.93 9.53
CA TYR A 170 -8.21 14.60 8.62
C TYR A 170 -8.82 14.58 7.23
N PHE A 171 -9.07 15.74 6.68
CA PHE A 171 -9.48 15.91 5.30
C PHE A 171 -8.32 16.55 4.53
N PRO A 172 -7.83 15.90 3.46
CA PRO A 172 -6.69 16.43 2.72
C PRO A 172 -7.00 17.80 2.15
N SER A 173 -6.05 18.73 2.31
CA SER A 173 -6.15 20.10 1.81
C SER A 173 -6.04 20.13 0.28
N MET A 174 -6.54 21.19 -0.35
CA MET A 174 -6.41 21.40 -1.81
C MET A 174 -4.94 21.41 -2.26
N LEU A 175 -4.03 21.86 -1.41
CA LEU A 175 -2.60 21.85 -1.69
C LEU A 175 -2.06 20.40 -1.79
N GLU A 176 -2.50 19.52 -0.92
CA GLU A 176 -2.10 18.10 -0.92
C GLU A 176 -2.61 17.37 -2.15
N PHE A 177 -3.83 17.65 -2.58
CA PHE A 177 -4.34 17.17 -3.88
C PHE A 177 -3.48 17.67 -5.04
N GLY A 178 -3.04 18.93 -5.02
CA GLY A 178 -2.12 19.49 -6.02
C GLY A 178 -0.79 18.75 -6.06
N VAL A 179 -0.20 18.42 -4.91
CA VAL A 179 1.04 17.65 -4.81
C VAL A 179 0.86 16.23 -5.37
N VAL A 180 -0.24 15.57 -5.02
CA VAL A 180 -0.54 14.22 -5.54
C VAL A 180 -0.69 14.23 -7.06
N LEU A 181 -1.42 15.20 -7.63
CA LEU A 181 -1.53 15.37 -9.08
C LEU A 181 -0.17 15.65 -9.73
N GLY A 182 0.69 16.44 -9.08
CA GLY A 182 2.06 16.70 -9.55
C GLY A 182 2.90 15.42 -9.63
N VAL A 183 2.82 14.55 -8.63
CA VAL A 183 3.52 13.25 -8.62
C VAL A 183 3.02 12.35 -9.75
N PHE A 184 1.70 12.26 -9.96
CA PHE A 184 1.14 11.50 -11.08
C PHE A 184 1.55 12.11 -12.43
N GLY A 185 1.58 13.44 -12.54
CA GLY A 185 2.04 14.13 -13.74
C GLY A 185 3.51 13.84 -14.07
N LEU A 186 4.38 13.84 -13.05
CA LEU A 186 5.78 13.47 -13.20
C LEU A 186 5.94 12.01 -13.64
N GLY A 187 5.19 11.09 -13.07
CA GLY A 187 5.18 9.68 -13.49
C GLY A 187 4.74 9.50 -14.94
N ALA A 188 3.68 10.20 -15.34
CA ALA A 188 3.21 10.21 -16.73
C ALA A 188 4.24 10.78 -17.69
N LEU A 189 4.92 11.89 -17.32
CA LEU A 189 6.00 12.48 -18.11
C LEU A 189 7.16 11.50 -18.30
N MET A 190 7.60 10.84 -17.22
CA MET A 190 8.65 9.82 -17.29
C MET A 190 8.25 8.66 -18.22
N LEU A 191 7.00 8.23 -18.16
CA LEU A 191 6.47 7.19 -19.06
C LEU A 191 6.52 7.65 -20.51
N LEU A 192 6.05 8.87 -20.81
CA LEU A 192 6.05 9.42 -22.16
C LEU A 192 7.47 9.57 -22.72
N LEU A 193 8.42 10.02 -21.90
CA LEU A 193 9.82 10.08 -22.27
C LEU A 193 10.38 8.67 -22.55
N GLY A 194 10.07 7.70 -21.70
CA GLY A 194 10.42 6.30 -21.92
C GLY A 194 9.88 5.76 -23.25
N LEU A 195 8.61 6.02 -23.56
CA LEU A 195 8.00 5.62 -24.83
C LEU A 195 8.65 6.28 -26.05
N LYS A 196 9.16 7.51 -25.89
CA LYS A 196 9.80 8.25 -26.99
C LYS A 196 11.24 7.80 -27.25
N PHE A 197 11.99 7.47 -26.20
CA PHE A 197 13.43 7.18 -26.32
C PHE A 197 13.75 5.69 -26.36
N LEU A 198 12.88 4.80 -25.84
CA LEU A 198 13.10 3.36 -25.91
C LEU A 198 12.52 2.76 -27.20
N PRO A 199 13.27 1.93 -27.93
CA PRO A 199 12.76 1.17 -29.08
C PRO A 199 11.87 0.03 -28.57
N LEU A 200 10.57 0.28 -28.44
CA LEU A 200 9.61 -0.67 -27.91
C LEU A 200 9.06 -1.66 -28.94
N LYS A 201 9.22 -1.36 -30.23
CA LYS A 201 8.91 -2.26 -31.34
C LYS A 201 10.17 -3.01 -31.75
N PRO A 202 10.10 -4.34 -31.99
CA PRO A 202 11.22 -5.02 -32.60
C PRO A 202 11.48 -4.38 -33.96
N THR A 203 12.71 -3.89 -34.15
CA THR A 203 13.16 -3.43 -35.45
C THR A 203 13.09 -4.65 -36.38
N GLU A 204 12.25 -4.63 -37.40
CA GLU A 204 12.27 -5.62 -38.47
C GLU A 204 13.73 -5.65 -38.99
N ARG A 205 14.46 -6.72 -38.67
CA ARG A 205 15.70 -7.02 -39.34
C ARG A 205 15.31 -7.38 -40.77
N SER A 206 15.48 -6.41 -41.68
CA SER A 206 15.51 -6.67 -43.10
C SER A 206 16.58 -7.74 -43.37
N HIS A 207 16.14 -8.95 -43.69
CA HIS A 207 16.94 -9.97 -44.33
C HIS A 207 16.98 -9.71 -45.83
#